data_dae610dc497cd4ecd3e5f9c9bb85d605
#
_entry.id   dae610dc497cd4ecd3e5f9c9bb85d605
#
_cell.length_a   1.000
_cell.length_b   1.000
_cell.length_c   1.000
_cell.angle_alpha   90.00
_cell.angle_beta   90.00
_cell.angle_gamma   90.00
#
_symmetry.space_group_name_H-M   'P 1'
#
loop_
_entity.id
_entity.type
_entity.pdbx_description
1 polymer ?
#
loop_
_entity_poly.entity_id
_entity_poly.type
_entity_poly.pdbx_seq_one_letter_code
_entity_poly.pdbx_strand_id
1 'polypeptide(L)'
;MLERFLKQTTFESYEDFMQNYEVRIPAHFNFAYDVIDAWAETNPTKRAMLWTNEDGEERTFSFHDLKAYSDRTASYFQSIGIGKGDVVMLILKRRYEWWMSMLALHKLGAIAVPATHLLRKHDIEYRCNAASIHTIVACGDKDIIRNVEAAKTYCPTLKNLVSIGEIIPDGWKDFQQGIAQATSFTRPKRNNSTDTMLMYFTSGTTGEPKMVCHDFTYPLGHIITGSYWHNLSEDSLHLTLSDTGWGKAAWGKLYGQWIAGATVFVYDYEGRFPPADILRTIEKYRITSFCAPPTVFRFLIKEDVSSYDISSLRYCTVAGEALNPSVFDEWYRLTGIRLMEGYGQTETTLSIGTYPWCTPKPGSMGVRGPQYHVEIMDNEGRLLGTDQEGEIVICTNERKPLGLFKEYYRDTKLTASANYNGWYHTGDIAYRDRDGYFWFVGRTDDVIKSSGYRIGPFEVENALMQHPSVLECAITGVPDEIRGQVVKATIVLTEEYRSKDPKELIKEIQAYVKETTAPYKYPRVVEFVDELPKTISGKIKHFEIRNRQ
;
A
#
# COMPACT_ATOMS: atom_id res chain seq x y z
N MET A 1 4.42 15.57 19.50
CA MET A 1 3.11 15.23 18.85
C MET A 1 2.62 13.83 19.30
N LEU A 2 3.48 12.80 19.29
CA LEU A 2 3.12 11.45 19.72
C LEU A 2 2.52 11.38 21.12
N GLU A 3 3.04 12.13 22.07
CA GLU A 3 2.57 12.23 23.47
C GLU A 3 1.09 12.63 23.62
N ARG A 4 0.51 13.25 22.60
CA ARG A 4 -0.93 13.55 22.57
C ARG A 4 -1.78 12.30 22.42
N PHE A 5 -1.24 11.29 21.77
CA PHE A 5 -1.97 10.08 21.36
C PHE A 5 -1.45 8.80 22.03
N LEU A 6 -0.21 8.78 22.50
CA LEU A 6 0.38 7.64 23.20
C LEU A 6 0.60 7.95 24.66
N LYS A 7 0.52 6.91 25.48
CA LYS A 7 0.87 6.97 26.90
C LYS A 7 2.38 6.92 27.12
N GLN A 8 3.06 6.10 26.30
CA GLN A 8 4.51 5.93 26.23
C GLN A 8 4.94 6.03 24.77
N THR A 9 5.99 6.79 24.48
CA THR A 9 6.46 7.07 23.10
C THR A 9 7.79 6.41 22.76
N THR A 10 8.51 5.90 23.75
CA THR A 10 9.79 5.20 23.61
C THR A 10 9.73 3.86 24.31
N PHE A 11 10.28 2.82 23.68
CA PHE A 11 10.27 1.45 24.17
C PHE A 11 11.68 0.90 24.12
N GLU A 12 12.06 0.14 25.15
CA GLU A 12 13.42 -0.41 25.27
C GLU A 12 13.59 -1.74 24.54
N SER A 13 12.51 -2.51 24.36
CA SER A 13 12.50 -3.81 23.69
C SER A 13 11.17 -4.06 22.98
N TYR A 14 11.14 -5.15 22.19
CA TYR A 14 9.90 -5.61 21.59
C TYR A 14 8.84 -6.00 22.63
N GLU A 15 9.25 -6.62 23.73
CA GLU A 15 8.36 -7.00 24.83
C GLU A 15 7.77 -5.76 25.52
N ASP A 16 8.60 -4.74 25.78
CA ASP A 16 8.14 -3.46 26.31
C ASP A 16 7.13 -2.79 25.37
N PHE A 17 7.43 -2.80 24.06
CA PHE A 17 6.52 -2.28 23.02
C PHE A 17 5.18 -3.03 23.02
N MET A 18 5.22 -4.37 23.05
CA MET A 18 4.00 -5.20 23.08
C MET A 18 3.13 -4.97 24.32
N GLN A 19 3.74 -4.68 25.47
CA GLN A 19 3.02 -4.51 26.73
C GLN A 19 2.50 -3.10 26.95
N ASN A 20 3.22 -2.08 26.49
CA ASN A 20 2.99 -0.68 26.88
C ASN A 20 2.51 0.23 25.76
N TYR A 21 2.40 -0.28 24.51
CA TYR A 21 1.84 0.49 23.42
C TYR A 21 0.33 0.65 23.55
N GLU A 22 -0.12 1.86 23.83
CA GLU A 22 -1.53 2.18 24.01
C GLU A 22 -1.87 3.51 23.35
N VAL A 23 -2.82 3.49 22.39
CA VAL A 23 -3.29 4.68 21.67
C VAL A 23 -4.54 5.25 22.30
N ARG A 24 -4.50 6.54 22.65
CA ARG A 24 -5.65 7.34 23.08
C ARG A 24 -6.42 7.83 21.86
N ILE A 25 -7.69 7.51 21.79
CA ILE A 25 -8.56 7.88 20.65
C ILE A 25 -9.52 8.99 21.09
N PRO A 26 -9.32 10.25 20.62
CA PRO A 26 -10.28 11.32 20.92
C PRO A 26 -11.62 11.09 20.21
N ALA A 27 -12.73 11.44 20.86
CA ALA A 27 -14.09 11.21 20.31
C ALA A 27 -14.36 11.96 19.00
N HIS A 28 -13.66 13.04 18.75
CA HIS A 28 -13.81 13.91 17.57
C HIS A 28 -12.47 14.13 16.86
N PHE A 29 -11.65 13.07 16.80
CA PHE A 29 -10.35 13.14 16.14
C PHE A 29 -10.51 13.50 14.66
N ASN A 30 -9.67 14.42 14.20
CA ASN A 30 -9.52 14.78 12.80
C ASN A 30 -8.05 15.08 12.51
N PHE A 31 -7.45 14.25 11.68
CA PHE A 31 -6.02 14.33 11.38
C PHE A 31 -5.56 15.72 10.93
N ALA A 32 -6.35 16.40 10.08
CA ALA A 32 -5.98 17.72 9.58
C ALA A 32 -5.94 18.78 10.69
N TYR A 33 -6.86 18.70 11.66
CA TYR A 33 -6.88 19.64 12.79
C TYR A 33 -5.95 19.23 13.94
N ASP A 34 -6.02 17.95 14.34
CA ASP A 34 -5.36 17.51 15.56
C ASP A 34 -3.87 17.18 15.36
N VAL A 35 -3.42 17.05 14.10
CA VAL A 35 -2.02 16.83 13.75
C VAL A 35 -1.45 18.00 12.96
N ILE A 36 -2.00 18.32 11.78
CA ILE A 36 -1.41 19.31 10.88
C ILE A 36 -1.54 20.72 11.45
N ASP A 37 -2.75 21.13 11.83
CA ASP A 37 -2.96 22.46 12.40
C ASP A 37 -2.25 22.58 13.75
N ALA A 38 -2.20 21.52 14.55
CA ALA A 38 -1.47 21.50 15.81
C ALA A 38 0.05 21.65 15.63
N TRP A 39 0.64 21.03 14.60
CA TRP A 39 2.05 21.29 14.23
C TRP A 39 2.25 22.73 13.76
N ALA A 40 1.33 23.25 12.94
CA ALA A 40 1.39 24.63 12.46
C ALA A 40 1.33 25.66 13.59
N GLU A 41 0.66 25.35 14.70
CA GLU A 41 0.58 26.19 15.89
C GLU A 41 1.84 26.05 16.77
N THR A 42 2.37 24.84 16.95
CA THR A 42 3.49 24.57 17.87
C THR A 42 4.86 24.74 17.24
N ASN A 43 5.00 24.44 15.95
CA ASN A 43 6.26 24.55 15.19
C ASN A 43 5.96 24.92 13.71
N PRO A 44 5.52 26.16 13.43
CA PRO A 44 5.03 26.57 12.11
C PRO A 44 6.06 26.40 10.98
N THR A 45 7.33 26.61 11.27
CA THR A 45 8.42 26.57 10.28
C THR A 45 9.01 25.18 10.07
N LYS A 46 8.56 24.18 10.86
CA LYS A 46 9.03 22.80 10.69
C LYS A 46 8.66 22.29 9.31
N ARG A 47 9.66 21.77 8.60
CA ARG A 47 9.46 21.18 7.26
C ARG A 47 8.59 19.94 7.35
N ALA A 48 7.47 19.95 6.65
CA ALA A 48 6.53 18.84 6.59
C ALA A 48 6.68 18.01 5.31
N MET A 49 6.97 18.68 4.17
CA MET A 49 7.10 18.01 2.88
C MET A 49 8.16 18.69 2.01
N LEU A 50 8.91 17.88 1.29
CA LEU A 50 9.79 18.29 0.19
C LEU A 50 9.36 17.53 -1.06
N TRP A 51 8.86 18.24 -2.06
CA TRP A 51 8.40 17.71 -3.33
C TRP A 51 9.35 18.14 -4.45
N THR A 52 9.65 17.23 -5.36
CA THR A 52 10.40 17.51 -6.59
C THR A 52 9.87 16.67 -7.75
N ASN A 53 10.07 17.15 -8.99
CA ASN A 53 9.73 16.43 -10.20
C ASN A 53 10.97 16.17 -11.08
N GLU A 54 10.77 15.51 -12.22
CA GLU A 54 11.83 15.19 -13.20
C GLU A 54 12.42 16.43 -13.88
N ASP A 55 11.66 17.53 -13.96
CA ASP A 55 12.11 18.80 -14.53
C ASP A 55 13.01 19.58 -13.57
N GLY A 56 13.20 19.07 -12.34
CA GLY A 56 14.02 19.70 -11.31
C GLY A 56 13.31 20.83 -10.55
N GLU A 57 12.00 20.96 -10.70
CA GLU A 57 11.21 21.84 -9.84
C GLU A 57 11.21 21.28 -8.43
N GLU A 58 11.43 22.16 -7.44
CA GLU A 58 11.45 21.80 -6.03
C GLU A 58 10.48 22.70 -5.24
N ARG A 59 9.72 22.11 -4.33
CA ARG A 59 8.84 22.81 -3.41
C ARG A 59 8.99 22.26 -2.00
N THR A 60 9.26 23.14 -1.08
CA THR A 60 9.29 22.83 0.35
C THR A 60 8.05 23.41 1.01
N PHE A 61 7.39 22.58 1.83
CA PHE A 61 6.22 22.99 2.60
C PHE A 61 6.50 22.77 4.09
N SER A 62 6.29 23.83 4.88
CA SER A 62 6.21 23.74 6.34
C SER A 62 4.82 23.25 6.76
N PHE A 63 4.64 22.91 8.04
CA PHE A 63 3.31 22.63 8.57
C PHE A 63 2.39 23.85 8.50
N HIS A 64 2.93 25.06 8.64
CA HIS A 64 2.16 26.30 8.41
C HIS A 64 1.64 26.36 6.97
N ASP A 65 2.48 26.04 5.99
CA ASP A 65 2.07 26.03 4.57
C ASP A 65 0.99 24.99 4.31
N LEU A 66 1.15 23.74 4.86
CA LEU A 66 0.13 22.70 4.73
C LEU A 66 -1.21 23.15 5.30
N LYS A 67 -1.21 23.79 6.48
CA LYS A 67 -2.42 24.36 7.06
C LYS A 67 -3.04 25.42 6.15
N ALA A 68 -2.25 26.40 5.72
CA ALA A 68 -2.73 27.51 4.90
C ALA A 68 -3.28 27.06 3.54
N TYR A 69 -2.58 26.13 2.86
CA TYR A 69 -3.06 25.56 1.59
C TYR A 69 -4.30 24.69 1.79
N SER A 70 -4.33 23.83 2.80
CA SER A 70 -5.51 22.99 3.06
C SER A 70 -6.73 23.81 3.50
N ASP A 71 -6.57 24.92 4.21
CA ASP A 71 -7.66 25.84 4.54
C ASP A 71 -8.23 26.49 3.28
N ARG A 72 -7.38 27.00 2.38
CA ARG A 72 -7.82 27.56 1.09
C ARG A 72 -8.48 26.53 0.20
N THR A 73 -7.92 25.31 0.13
CA THR A 73 -8.50 24.22 -0.63
C THR A 73 -9.86 23.82 -0.06
N ALA A 74 -10.01 23.76 1.27
CA ALA A 74 -11.29 23.47 1.92
C ALA A 74 -12.33 24.56 1.65
N SER A 75 -11.94 25.83 1.72
CA SER A 75 -12.81 26.96 1.35
C SER A 75 -13.27 26.87 -0.10
N TYR A 76 -12.35 26.59 -1.02
CA TYR A 76 -12.69 26.40 -2.43
C TYR A 76 -13.65 25.20 -2.62
N PHE A 77 -13.38 24.06 -2.00
CA PHE A 77 -14.26 22.91 -2.07
C PHE A 77 -15.66 23.18 -1.51
N GLN A 78 -15.75 23.94 -0.40
CA GLN A 78 -17.06 24.41 0.11
C GLN A 78 -17.78 25.28 -0.91
N SER A 79 -17.09 26.18 -1.61
CA SER A 79 -17.69 27.08 -2.61
C SER A 79 -18.29 26.36 -3.81
N ILE A 80 -17.80 25.17 -4.11
CA ILE A 80 -18.35 24.30 -5.18
C ILE A 80 -19.30 23.22 -4.64
N GLY A 81 -19.71 23.33 -3.36
CA GLY A 81 -20.74 22.53 -2.75
C GLY A 81 -20.26 21.20 -2.15
N ILE A 82 -18.98 21.05 -1.85
CA ILE A 82 -18.45 19.86 -1.14
C ILE A 82 -18.57 20.09 0.37
N GLY A 83 -19.19 19.14 1.05
CA GLY A 83 -19.40 19.14 2.48
C GLY A 83 -19.25 17.77 3.13
N LYS A 84 -19.71 17.67 4.39
CA LYS A 84 -19.60 16.43 5.18
C LYS A 84 -20.34 15.27 4.49
N GLY A 85 -19.62 14.15 4.30
CA GLY A 85 -20.15 12.91 3.73
C GLY A 85 -20.16 12.87 2.20
N ASP A 86 -19.85 13.97 1.51
CA ASP A 86 -19.71 13.95 0.05
C ASP A 86 -18.49 13.14 -0.35
N VAL A 87 -18.64 12.35 -1.44
CA VAL A 87 -17.60 11.46 -1.94
C VAL A 87 -16.83 12.14 -3.07
N VAL A 88 -15.52 12.30 -2.90
CA VAL A 88 -14.64 13.00 -3.84
C VAL A 88 -13.51 12.08 -4.29
N MET A 89 -13.40 11.84 -5.60
CA MET A 89 -12.32 11.05 -6.19
C MET A 89 -11.14 11.93 -6.57
N LEU A 90 -9.93 11.50 -6.19
CA LEU A 90 -8.67 12.19 -6.44
C LEU A 90 -7.81 11.36 -7.40
N ILE A 91 -7.59 11.86 -8.64
CA ILE A 91 -6.72 11.24 -9.67
C ILE A 91 -5.52 12.16 -9.90
N LEU A 92 -4.58 12.20 -8.96
CA LEU A 92 -3.61 13.30 -8.86
C LEU A 92 -2.13 12.86 -8.98
N LYS A 93 -1.86 11.61 -9.43
CA LYS A 93 -0.47 11.11 -9.52
C LYS A 93 0.26 11.40 -8.19
N ARG A 94 1.47 11.96 -8.24
CA ARG A 94 2.26 12.36 -7.08
C ARG A 94 2.34 13.89 -6.94
N ARG A 95 1.38 14.63 -7.51
CA ARG A 95 1.29 16.10 -7.38
C ARG A 95 1.07 16.50 -5.93
N TYR A 96 1.74 17.55 -5.45
CA TYR A 96 1.61 18.01 -4.06
C TYR A 96 0.17 18.42 -3.69
N GLU A 97 -0.64 18.80 -4.65
CA GLU A 97 -2.07 19.12 -4.47
C GLU A 97 -2.90 17.92 -3.97
N TRP A 98 -2.39 16.69 -4.15
CA TRP A 98 -3.04 15.52 -3.56
C TRP A 98 -3.09 15.62 -2.03
N TRP A 99 -1.98 16.00 -1.40
CA TRP A 99 -1.93 16.19 0.06
C TRP A 99 -2.82 17.33 0.52
N MET A 100 -2.84 18.44 -0.21
CA MET A 100 -3.71 19.59 0.07
C MET A 100 -5.18 19.20 -0.02
N SER A 101 -5.56 18.44 -1.06
CA SER A 101 -6.93 17.95 -1.26
C SER A 101 -7.32 16.95 -0.17
N MET A 102 -6.45 15.99 0.18
CA MET A 102 -6.71 15.05 1.28
C MET A 102 -7.00 15.77 2.60
N LEU A 103 -6.13 16.72 2.99
CA LEU A 103 -6.31 17.49 4.22
C LEU A 103 -7.58 18.34 4.18
N ALA A 104 -7.89 18.96 3.05
CA ALA A 104 -9.10 19.76 2.87
C ALA A 104 -10.36 18.89 3.02
N LEU A 105 -10.40 17.70 2.42
CA LEU A 105 -11.52 16.77 2.56
C LEU A 105 -11.69 16.30 4.01
N HIS A 106 -10.59 16.03 4.72
CA HIS A 106 -10.63 15.72 6.15
C HIS A 106 -11.21 16.89 6.96
N LYS A 107 -10.80 18.15 6.68
CA LYS A 107 -11.35 19.35 7.34
C LYS A 107 -12.85 19.49 7.11
N LEU A 108 -13.33 19.14 5.94
CA LEU A 108 -14.75 19.19 5.58
C LEU A 108 -15.57 18.02 6.13
N GLY A 109 -14.93 16.93 6.55
CA GLY A 109 -15.61 15.68 6.88
C GLY A 109 -16.15 14.96 5.65
N ALA A 110 -15.62 15.27 4.46
CA ALA A 110 -15.92 14.60 3.21
C ALA A 110 -15.13 13.27 3.10
N ILE A 111 -15.58 12.39 2.21
CA ILE A 111 -14.97 11.07 1.99
C ILE A 111 -13.99 11.18 0.81
N ALA A 112 -12.72 11.03 1.08
CA ALA A 112 -11.70 10.99 0.04
C ALA A 112 -11.66 9.60 -0.62
N VAL A 113 -11.57 9.55 -1.95
CA VAL A 113 -11.37 8.35 -2.75
C VAL A 113 -10.11 8.52 -3.59
N PRO A 114 -8.93 8.21 -3.04
CA PRO A 114 -7.70 8.21 -3.83
C PRO A 114 -7.79 7.19 -4.96
N ALA A 115 -7.39 7.59 -6.16
CA ALA A 115 -7.47 6.76 -7.35
C ALA A 115 -6.22 6.93 -8.22
N THR A 116 -5.77 5.83 -8.82
CA THR A 116 -4.60 5.85 -9.70
C THR A 116 -4.93 6.56 -11.02
N HIS A 117 -3.93 7.22 -11.59
CA HIS A 117 -4.02 7.87 -12.89
C HIS A 117 -4.18 6.88 -14.07
N LEU A 118 -3.99 5.59 -13.82
CA LEU A 118 -4.09 4.53 -14.82
C LEU A 118 -5.53 4.05 -15.09
N LEU A 119 -6.53 4.62 -14.39
CA LEU A 119 -7.94 4.27 -14.59
C LEU A 119 -8.40 4.55 -16.00
N ARG A 120 -9.14 3.60 -16.57
CA ARG A 120 -9.83 3.74 -17.86
C ARG A 120 -11.28 4.15 -17.67
N LYS A 121 -11.96 4.48 -18.77
CA LYS A 121 -13.39 4.87 -18.77
C LYS A 121 -14.24 3.94 -17.89
N HIS A 122 -14.16 2.64 -18.13
CA HIS A 122 -14.96 1.66 -17.37
C HIS A 122 -14.69 1.69 -15.87
N ASP A 123 -13.42 1.80 -15.48
CA ASP A 123 -13.02 1.88 -14.08
C ASP A 123 -13.59 3.12 -13.38
N ILE A 124 -13.60 4.27 -14.07
CA ILE A 124 -14.12 5.54 -13.55
C ILE A 124 -15.64 5.46 -13.43
N GLU A 125 -16.31 4.95 -14.46
CA GLU A 125 -17.76 4.76 -14.48
C GLU A 125 -18.23 3.86 -13.32
N TYR A 126 -17.58 2.70 -13.15
CA TYR A 126 -17.88 1.80 -12.05
C TYR A 126 -17.74 2.50 -10.69
N ARG A 127 -16.61 3.16 -10.43
CA ARG A 127 -16.35 3.82 -9.14
C ARG A 127 -17.32 4.95 -8.87
N CYS A 128 -17.61 5.77 -9.87
CA CYS A 128 -18.56 6.87 -9.74
C CYS A 128 -19.94 6.37 -9.34
N ASN A 129 -20.42 5.31 -9.96
CA ASN A 129 -21.74 4.76 -9.70
C ASN A 129 -21.81 3.98 -8.38
N ALA A 130 -20.80 3.13 -8.10
CA ALA A 130 -20.76 2.32 -6.89
C ALA A 130 -20.66 3.18 -5.61
N ALA A 131 -19.82 4.21 -5.62
CA ALA A 131 -19.62 5.09 -4.47
C ALA A 131 -20.45 6.37 -4.51
N SER A 132 -21.27 6.61 -5.54
CA SER A 132 -22.02 7.86 -5.76
C SER A 132 -21.10 9.09 -5.71
N ILE A 133 -20.00 9.06 -6.45
CA ILE A 133 -19.02 10.16 -6.47
C ILE A 133 -19.65 11.42 -7.04
N HIS A 134 -19.51 12.53 -6.30
CA HIS A 134 -20.04 13.85 -6.71
C HIS A 134 -19.03 14.73 -7.40
N THR A 135 -17.74 14.55 -7.10
CA THR A 135 -16.67 15.38 -7.61
C THR A 135 -15.45 14.54 -7.97
N ILE A 136 -14.83 14.83 -9.10
CA ILE A 136 -13.51 14.32 -9.46
C ILE A 136 -12.54 15.50 -9.49
N VAL A 137 -11.43 15.38 -8.77
CA VAL A 137 -10.28 16.27 -8.86
C VAL A 137 -9.16 15.49 -9.56
N ALA A 138 -8.70 15.95 -10.71
CA ALA A 138 -7.77 15.22 -11.54
C ALA A 138 -6.61 16.07 -12.05
N CYS A 139 -5.47 15.46 -12.35
CA CYS A 139 -4.40 16.12 -13.09
C CYS A 139 -4.90 16.56 -14.47
N GLY A 140 -4.44 17.73 -14.91
CA GLY A 140 -4.59 18.23 -16.29
C GLY A 140 -3.74 17.43 -17.28
N ASP A 141 -3.96 16.12 -17.31
CA ASP A 141 -3.27 15.13 -18.14
C ASP A 141 -4.22 14.66 -19.26
N LYS A 142 -3.74 14.59 -20.49
CA LYS A 142 -4.56 14.26 -21.66
C LYS A 142 -5.26 12.91 -21.55
N ASP A 143 -4.57 11.89 -21.03
CA ASP A 143 -5.14 10.54 -20.91
C ASP A 143 -6.16 10.46 -19.78
N ILE A 144 -5.89 11.11 -18.65
CA ILE A 144 -6.83 11.19 -17.51
C ILE A 144 -8.09 11.93 -17.94
N ILE A 145 -7.94 13.13 -18.54
CA ILE A 145 -9.06 13.94 -19.03
C ILE A 145 -9.91 13.15 -20.02
N ARG A 146 -9.29 12.50 -21.02
CA ARG A 146 -10.01 11.68 -22.02
C ARG A 146 -10.85 10.59 -21.35
N ASN A 147 -10.30 9.87 -20.38
CA ASN A 147 -11.00 8.79 -19.70
C ASN A 147 -12.14 9.31 -18.79
N VAL A 148 -11.94 10.43 -18.10
CA VAL A 148 -12.99 11.08 -17.28
C VAL A 148 -14.11 11.62 -18.17
N GLU A 149 -13.79 12.32 -19.26
CA GLU A 149 -14.76 12.84 -20.22
C GLU A 149 -15.60 11.72 -20.84
N ALA A 150 -14.97 10.61 -21.22
CA ALA A 150 -15.66 9.45 -21.77
C ALA A 150 -16.60 8.75 -20.75
N ALA A 151 -16.29 8.86 -19.45
CA ALA A 151 -17.07 8.25 -18.38
C ALA A 151 -18.22 9.14 -17.88
N LYS A 152 -18.06 10.47 -17.89
CA LYS A 152 -18.94 11.43 -17.17
C LYS A 152 -20.43 11.30 -17.53
N THR A 153 -20.75 11.00 -18.79
CA THR A 153 -22.14 10.84 -19.24
C THR A 153 -22.85 9.64 -18.64
N TYR A 154 -22.08 8.68 -18.09
CA TYR A 154 -22.58 7.48 -17.42
C TYR A 154 -22.52 7.60 -15.89
N CYS A 155 -22.17 8.78 -15.36
CA CYS A 155 -21.99 9.04 -13.92
C CYS A 155 -23.01 10.07 -13.42
N PRO A 156 -24.28 9.69 -13.18
CA PRO A 156 -25.38 10.63 -12.89
C PRO A 156 -25.21 11.42 -11.59
N THR A 157 -24.37 10.96 -10.65
CA THR A 157 -24.09 11.67 -9.40
C THR A 157 -23.00 12.71 -9.54
N LEU A 158 -22.22 12.68 -10.62
CA LEU A 158 -21.07 13.56 -10.83
C LEU A 158 -21.50 14.99 -11.17
N LYS A 159 -21.15 15.95 -10.31
CA LYS A 159 -21.55 17.35 -10.43
C LYS A 159 -20.37 18.26 -10.78
N ASN A 160 -19.18 17.97 -10.26
CA ASN A 160 -18.02 18.81 -10.42
C ASN A 160 -16.85 18.01 -11.00
N LEU A 161 -16.17 18.62 -11.97
CA LEU A 161 -14.88 18.22 -12.47
C LEU A 161 -13.88 19.36 -12.21
N VAL A 162 -12.77 19.05 -11.56
CA VAL A 162 -11.73 20.02 -11.21
C VAL A 162 -10.41 19.56 -11.79
N SER A 163 -9.72 20.44 -12.51
CA SER A 163 -8.42 20.16 -13.12
C SER A 163 -7.30 20.83 -12.35
N ILE A 164 -6.17 20.12 -12.20
CA ILE A 164 -4.93 20.63 -11.63
C ILE A 164 -3.85 20.59 -12.71
N GLY A 165 -3.22 21.73 -12.99
CA GLY A 165 -2.19 21.88 -14.00
C GLY A 165 -2.61 22.81 -15.13
N GLU A 166 -1.91 22.75 -16.27
CA GLU A 166 -2.09 23.71 -17.37
C GLU A 166 -3.32 23.43 -18.23
N ILE A 167 -3.76 22.16 -18.31
CA ILE A 167 -4.88 21.78 -19.17
C ILE A 167 -6.17 21.82 -18.36
N ILE A 168 -7.02 22.81 -18.65
CA ILE A 168 -8.35 22.98 -18.07
C ILE A 168 -9.39 22.76 -19.18
N PRO A 169 -10.06 21.62 -19.27
CA PRO A 169 -11.08 21.37 -20.29
C PRO A 169 -12.32 22.25 -20.12
N ASP A 170 -13.06 22.45 -21.19
CA ASP A 170 -14.33 23.17 -21.14
C ASP A 170 -15.30 22.53 -20.14
N GLY A 171 -15.86 23.35 -19.27
CA GLY A 171 -16.77 22.91 -18.22
C GLY A 171 -16.09 22.33 -16.96
N TRP A 172 -14.77 22.22 -16.95
CA TRP A 172 -14.02 21.91 -15.75
C TRP A 172 -13.67 23.19 -14.97
N LYS A 173 -13.51 23.05 -13.70
CA LYS A 173 -13.06 24.11 -12.81
C LYS A 173 -11.54 24.07 -12.67
N ASP A 174 -10.90 25.24 -12.68
CA ASP A 174 -9.46 25.35 -12.42
C ASP A 174 -9.21 25.35 -10.90
N PHE A 175 -8.42 24.38 -10.44
CA PHE A 175 -8.06 24.25 -9.03
C PHE A 175 -7.24 25.44 -8.53
N GLN A 176 -6.24 25.88 -9.30
CA GLN A 176 -5.34 26.98 -8.90
C GLN A 176 -6.11 28.31 -8.82
N GLN A 177 -6.95 28.58 -9.81
CA GLN A 177 -7.83 29.75 -9.78
C GLN A 177 -8.80 29.69 -8.60
N GLY A 178 -9.38 28.51 -8.34
CA GLY A 178 -10.31 28.31 -7.23
C GLY A 178 -9.69 28.60 -5.87
N ILE A 179 -8.50 28.07 -5.59
CA ILE A 179 -7.80 28.35 -4.32
C ILE A 179 -7.26 29.77 -4.21
N ALA A 180 -6.91 30.42 -5.34
CA ALA A 180 -6.48 31.82 -5.34
C ALA A 180 -7.63 32.77 -5.01
N GLN A 181 -8.85 32.43 -5.42
CA GLN A 181 -10.07 33.20 -5.15
C GLN A 181 -10.77 32.80 -3.84
N ALA A 182 -10.28 31.75 -3.18
CA ALA A 182 -10.89 31.25 -1.96
C ALA A 182 -10.90 32.31 -0.85
N THR A 183 -12.04 32.46 -0.22
CA THR A 183 -12.24 33.35 0.95
C THR A 183 -11.75 32.65 2.23
N SER A 184 -11.99 33.26 3.39
CA SER A 184 -11.67 32.62 4.67
C SER A 184 -12.44 31.31 4.84
N PHE A 185 -11.70 30.26 5.24
CA PHE A 185 -12.28 28.96 5.54
C PHE A 185 -13.12 28.99 6.81
N THR A 186 -14.36 28.55 6.70
CA THR A 186 -15.24 28.39 7.85
C THR A 186 -15.26 26.93 8.27
N ARG A 187 -14.70 26.62 9.44
CA ARG A 187 -14.65 25.26 9.98
C ARG A 187 -16.06 24.71 10.17
N PRO A 188 -16.41 23.56 9.56
CA PRO A 188 -17.71 22.94 9.76
C PRO A 188 -17.85 22.34 11.17
N LYS A 189 -19.06 21.86 11.51
CA LYS A 189 -19.27 21.11 12.74
C LYS A 189 -18.30 19.92 12.80
N ARG A 190 -17.74 19.66 13.97
CA ARG A 190 -16.80 18.54 14.17
C ARG A 190 -17.41 17.20 13.71
N ASN A 191 -16.56 16.38 13.08
CA ASN A 191 -16.88 14.99 12.79
C ASN A 191 -16.85 14.15 14.06
N ASN A 192 -17.48 12.99 14.03
CA ASN A 192 -17.21 11.92 14.99
C ASN A 192 -16.03 11.08 14.48
N SER A 193 -15.26 10.52 15.39
CA SER A 193 -14.13 9.65 15.02
C SER A 193 -14.56 8.41 14.24
N THR A 194 -15.82 7.99 14.35
CA THR A 194 -16.42 6.86 13.62
C THR A 194 -17.05 7.23 12.27
N ASP A 195 -17.07 8.53 11.89
CA ASP A 195 -17.53 8.93 10.57
C ASP A 195 -16.55 8.39 9.50
N THR A 196 -17.07 8.01 8.34
CA THR A 196 -16.21 7.56 7.21
C THR A 196 -15.48 8.76 6.63
N MET A 197 -14.16 8.64 6.44
CA MET A 197 -13.30 9.70 5.88
C MET A 197 -12.58 9.31 4.60
N LEU A 198 -12.40 8.02 4.37
CA LEU A 198 -11.52 7.50 3.33
C LEU A 198 -12.10 6.21 2.76
N MET A 199 -12.02 6.06 1.45
CA MET A 199 -12.46 4.84 0.77
C MET A 199 -11.42 4.45 -0.28
N TYR A 200 -11.01 3.17 -0.28
CA TYR A 200 -10.15 2.59 -1.29
C TYR A 200 -10.90 1.53 -2.09
N PHE A 201 -10.70 1.56 -3.40
CA PHE A 201 -11.11 0.46 -4.27
C PHE A 201 -9.99 -0.56 -4.38
N THR A 202 -10.23 -1.80 -3.99
CA THR A 202 -9.25 -2.89 -4.07
C THR A 202 -9.70 -3.95 -5.05
N SER A 203 -8.76 -4.62 -5.71
CA SER A 203 -9.06 -5.76 -6.57
C SER A 203 -9.70 -6.88 -5.74
N GLY A 204 -10.94 -7.22 -6.08
CA GLY A 204 -11.62 -8.39 -5.52
C GLY A 204 -11.24 -9.67 -6.29
N THR A 205 -11.40 -10.82 -5.64
CA THR A 205 -11.26 -12.14 -6.29
C THR A 205 -12.41 -12.47 -7.24
N THR A 206 -13.50 -11.71 -7.19
CA THR A 206 -14.78 -11.98 -7.89
C THR A 206 -15.07 -11.04 -9.07
N GLY A 207 -14.13 -10.20 -9.49
CA GLY A 207 -14.25 -9.31 -10.66
C GLY A 207 -14.20 -7.83 -10.30
N GLU A 208 -15.29 -7.24 -9.82
CA GLU A 208 -15.35 -5.79 -9.53
C GLU A 208 -14.64 -5.41 -8.23
N PRO A 209 -13.99 -4.21 -8.18
CA PRO A 209 -13.26 -3.77 -6.99
C PRO A 209 -14.16 -3.60 -5.77
N LYS A 210 -13.70 -4.09 -4.59
CA LYS A 210 -14.34 -3.86 -3.30
C LYS A 210 -14.07 -2.43 -2.82
N MET A 211 -15.00 -1.83 -2.08
CA MET A 211 -14.87 -0.48 -1.52
C MET A 211 -14.57 -0.55 -0.02
N VAL A 212 -13.31 -0.45 0.36
CA VAL A 212 -12.84 -0.51 1.75
C VAL A 212 -12.98 0.86 2.41
N CYS A 213 -13.80 0.98 3.45
CA CYS A 213 -14.03 2.22 4.17
C CYS A 213 -13.22 2.31 5.46
N HIS A 214 -12.59 3.47 5.68
CA HIS A 214 -11.92 3.82 6.93
C HIS A 214 -12.58 5.04 7.59
N ASP A 215 -12.62 5.02 8.91
CA ASP A 215 -13.10 6.12 9.73
C ASP A 215 -11.97 7.08 10.14
N PHE A 216 -12.32 8.17 10.81
CA PHE A 216 -11.35 9.18 11.24
C PHE A 216 -10.32 8.67 12.26
N THR A 217 -10.43 7.47 12.80
CA THR A 217 -9.40 6.87 13.66
C THR A 217 -8.26 6.22 12.87
N TYR A 218 -8.46 5.94 11.58
CA TYR A 218 -7.47 5.27 10.74
C TYR A 218 -6.06 5.90 10.76
N PRO A 219 -5.91 7.24 10.72
CA PRO A 219 -4.59 7.86 10.84
C PRO A 219 -3.86 7.51 12.14
N LEU A 220 -4.58 7.39 13.27
CA LEU A 220 -3.98 6.97 14.55
C LEU A 220 -3.46 5.53 14.48
N GLY A 221 -4.12 4.67 13.71
CA GLY A 221 -3.64 3.32 13.41
C GLY A 221 -2.30 3.30 12.67
N HIS A 222 -1.90 4.39 12.05
CA HIS A 222 -0.61 4.53 11.38
C HIS A 222 0.53 5.04 12.29
N ILE A 223 0.28 5.29 13.56
CA ILE A 223 1.36 5.59 14.52
C ILE A 223 2.37 4.44 14.53
N ILE A 224 1.88 3.20 14.59
CA ILE A 224 2.74 2.02 14.56
C ILE A 224 3.54 1.92 13.25
N THR A 225 2.89 2.26 12.12
CA THR A 225 3.54 2.22 10.80
C THR A 225 4.64 3.27 10.69
N GLY A 226 4.36 4.52 11.05
CA GLY A 226 5.31 5.63 10.91
C GLY A 226 6.42 5.60 11.94
N SER A 227 6.07 5.61 13.23
CA SER A 227 7.05 5.80 14.30
C SER A 227 7.83 4.53 14.64
N TYR A 228 7.23 3.34 14.49
CA TYR A 228 7.85 2.11 15.01
C TYR A 228 8.24 1.12 13.92
N TRP A 229 7.57 1.09 12.77
CA TRP A 229 8.00 0.23 11.66
C TRP A 229 8.89 0.97 10.67
N HIS A 230 8.51 2.17 10.19
CA HIS A 230 9.41 3.02 9.41
C HIS A 230 10.52 3.64 10.28
N ASN A 231 10.41 3.53 11.60
CA ASN A 231 11.35 4.04 12.59
C ASN A 231 11.64 5.55 12.41
N LEU A 232 10.56 6.32 12.24
CA LEU A 232 10.65 7.76 11.96
C LEU A 232 10.64 8.60 13.24
N SER A 233 11.41 9.67 13.17
CA SER A 233 11.51 10.75 14.15
C SER A 233 11.40 12.11 13.45
N GLU A 234 11.43 13.19 14.23
CA GLU A 234 11.27 14.55 13.72
C GLU A 234 12.37 15.03 12.76
N ASP A 235 13.54 14.42 12.80
CA ASP A 235 14.69 14.67 11.92
C ASP A 235 14.70 13.80 10.66
N SER A 236 13.76 12.89 10.51
CA SER A 236 13.69 11.97 9.38
C SER A 236 13.22 12.68 8.10
N LEU A 237 13.90 12.37 7.00
CA LEU A 237 13.46 12.65 5.63
C LEU A 237 13.10 11.32 4.98
N HIS A 238 11.80 11.08 4.83
CA HIS A 238 11.26 9.77 4.44
C HIS A 238 10.73 9.76 3.02
N LEU A 239 11.24 8.85 2.20
CA LEU A 239 10.75 8.56 0.85
C LEU A 239 10.00 7.24 0.81
N THR A 240 8.74 7.26 0.41
CA THR A 240 8.00 6.04 0.05
C THR A 240 7.66 6.06 -1.44
N LEU A 241 8.04 5.00 -2.15
CA LEU A 241 7.63 4.80 -3.54
C LEU A 241 6.28 4.08 -3.61
N SER A 242 5.27 4.85 -3.92
CA SER A 242 3.90 4.39 -4.15
C SER A 242 3.14 5.45 -4.94
N ASP A 243 2.23 5.02 -5.82
CA ASP A 243 1.21 5.90 -6.40
C ASP A 243 0.22 6.33 -5.31
N THR A 244 -0.25 7.58 -5.39
CA THR A 244 -1.16 8.15 -4.40
C THR A 244 -2.57 7.56 -4.43
N GLY A 245 -2.92 6.85 -5.49
CA GLY A 245 -4.19 6.12 -5.61
C GLY A 245 -4.27 4.81 -4.83
N TRP A 246 -3.19 4.38 -4.15
CA TRP A 246 -3.13 3.13 -3.41
C TRP A 246 -3.04 3.33 -1.90
N GLY A 247 -3.55 2.37 -1.14
CA GLY A 247 -3.47 2.37 0.33
C GLY A 247 -2.05 2.54 0.87
N LYS A 248 -1.03 2.05 0.15
CA LYS A 248 0.38 2.24 0.52
C LYS A 248 0.80 3.72 0.63
N ALA A 249 0.12 4.65 -0.05
CA ALA A 249 0.38 6.09 0.13
C ALA A 249 0.00 6.57 1.53
N ALA A 250 -1.11 6.09 2.09
CA ALA A 250 -1.48 6.37 3.48
C ALA A 250 -0.48 5.80 4.48
N TRP A 251 0.08 4.62 4.18
CA TRP A 251 1.07 3.96 5.02
C TRP A 251 2.41 4.70 5.06
N GLY A 252 2.85 5.25 3.91
CA GLY A 252 4.23 5.68 3.74
C GLY A 252 4.45 7.17 3.48
N LYS A 253 3.41 7.96 3.24
CA LYS A 253 3.63 9.37 2.88
C LYS A 253 2.53 10.34 3.33
N LEU A 254 1.81 10.01 4.42
CA LEU A 254 0.74 10.87 4.91
C LEU A 254 0.62 10.83 6.43
N TYR A 255 -0.01 9.80 6.99
CA TYR A 255 -0.50 9.83 8.36
C TYR A 255 0.59 9.63 9.41
N GLY A 256 1.19 8.45 9.46
CA GLY A 256 2.19 8.09 10.46
C GLY A 256 3.43 8.98 10.41
N GLN A 257 3.83 9.39 9.20
CA GLN A 257 4.97 10.26 8.96
C GLN A 257 4.79 11.62 9.64
N TRP A 258 3.63 12.25 9.45
CA TRP A 258 3.39 13.57 10.04
C TRP A 258 3.00 13.51 11.53
N ILE A 259 2.45 12.39 12.02
CA ILE A 259 2.30 12.17 13.46
C ILE A 259 3.69 12.05 14.12
N ALA A 260 4.63 11.34 13.49
CA ALA A 260 6.02 11.29 13.94
C ALA A 260 6.78 12.62 13.79
N GLY A 261 6.22 13.58 13.04
CA GLY A 261 6.87 14.86 12.75
C GLY A 261 7.98 14.78 11.69
N ALA A 262 8.06 13.67 10.95
CA ALA A 262 9.01 13.48 9.86
C ALA A 262 8.66 14.33 8.64
N THR A 263 9.67 14.70 7.86
CA THR A 263 9.47 15.30 6.54
C THR A 263 9.16 14.22 5.52
N VAL A 264 8.04 14.33 4.83
CA VAL A 264 7.69 13.48 3.68
C VAL A 264 8.43 13.98 2.44
N PHE A 265 9.25 13.12 1.85
CA PHE A 265 9.85 13.39 0.54
C PHE A 265 9.00 12.79 -0.56
N VAL A 266 8.77 13.57 -1.63
CA VAL A 266 7.98 13.16 -2.79
C VAL A 266 8.80 13.37 -4.05
N TYR A 267 9.01 12.29 -4.81
CA TYR A 267 9.55 12.36 -6.16
C TYR A 267 8.42 12.10 -7.16
N ASP A 268 8.06 13.11 -7.92
CA ASP A 268 7.00 13.07 -8.94
C ASP A 268 7.61 12.85 -10.31
N TYR A 269 7.64 11.59 -10.73
CA TYR A 269 8.16 11.15 -12.02
C TYR A 269 7.05 10.65 -12.94
N GLU A 270 7.29 10.70 -14.24
CA GLU A 270 6.38 10.21 -15.27
C GLU A 270 6.88 8.87 -15.85
N GLY A 271 6.01 8.10 -16.43
CA GLY A 271 6.36 6.88 -17.17
C GLY A 271 6.88 5.72 -16.32
N ARG A 272 7.98 5.11 -16.75
CA ARG A 272 8.56 3.91 -16.12
C ARG A 272 9.32 4.27 -14.84
N PHE A 273 9.36 3.34 -13.91
CA PHE A 273 10.16 3.46 -12.69
C PHE A 273 11.66 3.67 -13.02
N PRO A 274 12.28 4.78 -12.55
CA PRO A 274 13.66 5.13 -12.85
C PRO A 274 14.62 4.74 -11.70
N PRO A 275 15.21 3.51 -11.66
CA PRO A 275 16.01 3.05 -10.51
C PRO A 275 17.22 3.94 -10.21
N ALA A 276 17.97 4.32 -11.24
CA ALA A 276 19.15 5.20 -11.10
C ALA A 276 18.77 6.59 -10.56
N ASP A 277 17.62 7.15 -10.96
CA ASP A 277 17.17 8.45 -10.47
C ASP A 277 16.75 8.40 -9.01
N ILE A 278 16.22 7.26 -8.56
CA ILE A 278 15.92 7.07 -7.13
C ILE A 278 17.20 7.07 -6.30
N LEU A 279 18.28 6.39 -6.75
CA LEU A 279 19.57 6.41 -6.06
C LEU A 279 20.17 7.82 -6.03
N ARG A 280 20.14 8.55 -7.16
CA ARG A 280 20.55 9.97 -7.22
C ARG A 280 19.70 10.85 -6.29
N THR A 281 18.42 10.59 -6.20
CA THR A 281 17.51 11.32 -5.31
C THR A 281 17.86 11.07 -3.84
N ILE A 282 18.16 9.82 -3.46
CA ILE A 282 18.60 9.47 -2.10
C ILE A 282 19.90 10.21 -1.77
N GLU A 283 20.87 10.22 -2.68
CA GLU A 283 22.14 10.94 -2.55
C GLU A 283 21.92 12.45 -2.44
N LYS A 284 21.29 13.07 -3.46
CA LYS A 284 21.11 14.53 -3.57
C LYS A 284 20.42 15.13 -2.36
N TYR A 285 19.33 14.50 -1.93
CA TYR A 285 18.49 15.04 -0.85
C TYR A 285 18.84 14.49 0.52
N ARG A 286 19.80 13.58 0.62
CA ARG A 286 20.21 12.96 1.88
C ARG A 286 19.04 12.27 2.58
N ILE A 287 18.28 11.48 1.83
CA ILE A 287 17.14 10.70 2.35
C ILE A 287 17.62 9.80 3.48
N THR A 288 16.90 9.80 4.60
CA THR A 288 17.29 9.05 5.81
C THR A 288 16.55 7.74 5.99
N SER A 289 15.35 7.64 5.41
CA SER A 289 14.50 6.44 5.49
C SER A 289 13.78 6.22 4.16
N PHE A 290 13.75 4.96 3.71
CA PHE A 290 13.20 4.58 2.41
C PHE A 290 12.24 3.40 2.53
N CYS A 291 11.07 3.50 1.87
CA CYS A 291 10.10 2.43 1.76
C CYS A 291 9.71 2.19 0.31
N ALA A 292 9.76 0.93 -0.11
CA ALA A 292 9.32 0.54 -1.43
C ALA A 292 8.76 -0.89 -1.46
N PRO A 293 8.03 -1.32 -2.50
CA PRO A 293 7.70 -2.74 -2.68
C PRO A 293 8.95 -3.57 -3.06
N PRO A 294 8.94 -4.89 -2.83
CA PRO A 294 10.02 -5.80 -3.24
C PRO A 294 10.45 -5.65 -4.70
N THR A 295 9.49 -5.43 -5.60
CA THR A 295 9.75 -5.20 -7.03
C THR A 295 10.73 -4.04 -7.26
N VAL A 296 10.62 -2.94 -6.51
CA VAL A 296 11.54 -1.80 -6.62
C VAL A 296 12.95 -2.20 -6.21
N PHE A 297 13.11 -2.90 -5.08
CA PHE A 297 14.43 -3.37 -4.64
C PHE A 297 15.07 -4.33 -5.64
N ARG A 298 14.28 -5.19 -6.33
CA ARG A 298 14.77 -6.03 -7.43
C ARG A 298 15.40 -5.24 -8.60
N PHE A 299 14.92 -4.04 -8.85
CA PHE A 299 15.55 -3.14 -9.84
C PHE A 299 16.77 -2.43 -9.25
N LEU A 300 16.67 -1.92 -8.03
CA LEU A 300 17.78 -1.18 -7.40
C LEU A 300 19.03 -2.03 -7.23
N ILE A 301 18.92 -3.32 -6.86
CA ILE A 301 20.09 -4.21 -6.72
C ILE A 301 20.77 -4.55 -8.05
N LYS A 302 20.19 -4.21 -9.19
CA LYS A 302 20.80 -4.36 -10.53
C LYS A 302 21.60 -3.12 -10.95
N GLU A 303 21.43 -2.00 -10.25
CA GLU A 303 22.20 -0.79 -10.46
C GLU A 303 23.56 -0.88 -9.76
N ASP A 304 24.53 -0.09 -10.21
CA ASP A 304 25.79 0.08 -9.48
C ASP A 304 25.59 1.01 -8.27
N VAL A 305 25.03 0.45 -7.19
CA VAL A 305 24.73 1.17 -5.95
C VAL A 305 25.98 1.84 -5.36
N SER A 306 27.18 1.28 -5.60
CA SER A 306 28.45 1.82 -5.09
C SER A 306 28.83 3.16 -5.72
N SER A 307 28.25 3.51 -6.86
CA SER A 307 28.46 4.79 -7.54
C SER A 307 27.70 5.96 -6.91
N TYR A 308 26.87 5.72 -5.88
CA TYR A 308 26.05 6.73 -5.21
C TYR A 308 26.38 6.84 -3.71
N ASP A 309 26.46 8.07 -3.18
CA ASP A 309 26.57 8.29 -1.73
C ASP A 309 25.22 8.15 -1.03
N ILE A 310 24.86 6.93 -0.66
CA ILE A 310 23.66 6.64 0.11
C ILE A 310 23.89 6.60 1.63
N SER A 311 25.01 7.13 2.13
CA SER A 311 25.38 7.10 3.56
C SER A 311 24.40 7.78 4.50
N SER A 312 23.52 8.64 3.97
CA SER A 312 22.41 9.23 4.74
C SER A 312 21.28 8.25 5.03
N LEU A 313 21.14 7.20 4.20
CA LEU A 313 20.08 6.21 4.34
C LEU A 313 20.37 5.27 5.52
N ARG A 314 19.53 5.30 6.54
CA ARG A 314 19.73 4.57 7.80
C ARG A 314 18.76 3.40 7.96
N TYR A 315 17.61 3.45 7.29
CA TYR A 315 16.53 2.50 7.51
C TYR A 315 15.72 2.26 6.25
N CYS A 316 15.49 0.98 5.92
CA CYS A 316 14.68 0.58 4.77
C CYS A 316 13.54 -0.34 5.20
N THR A 317 12.34 -0.06 4.73
CA THR A 317 11.16 -0.89 4.93
C THR A 317 10.61 -1.39 3.61
N VAL A 318 10.03 -2.58 3.62
CA VAL A 318 9.48 -3.22 2.44
C VAL A 318 8.12 -3.85 2.73
N ALA A 319 7.13 -3.60 1.89
CA ALA A 319 5.78 -4.16 2.02
C ALA A 319 5.01 -4.12 0.70
N GLY A 320 3.91 -4.87 0.65
CA GLY A 320 2.95 -4.88 -0.46
C GLY A 320 3.00 -6.15 -1.30
N GLU A 321 4.11 -6.85 -1.27
CA GLU A 321 4.35 -8.18 -1.84
C GLU A 321 5.25 -8.92 -0.84
N ALA A 322 5.33 -10.24 -0.93
CA ALA A 322 6.29 -10.98 -0.13
C ALA A 322 7.72 -10.76 -0.66
N LEU A 323 8.68 -10.59 0.25
CA LEU A 323 10.07 -10.32 -0.09
C LEU A 323 10.83 -11.61 -0.36
N ASN A 324 11.47 -11.70 -1.53
CA ASN A 324 12.38 -12.80 -1.81
C ASN A 324 13.66 -12.67 -0.97
N PRO A 325 14.10 -13.73 -0.27
CA PRO A 325 15.33 -13.72 0.53
C PRO A 325 16.57 -13.25 -0.23
N SER A 326 16.72 -13.62 -1.51
CA SER A 326 17.87 -13.21 -2.33
C SER A 326 17.94 -11.69 -2.54
N VAL A 327 16.80 -11.01 -2.61
CA VAL A 327 16.73 -9.54 -2.73
C VAL A 327 17.16 -8.89 -1.41
N PHE A 328 16.76 -9.46 -0.28
CA PHE A 328 17.20 -9.02 1.04
C PHE A 328 18.73 -9.15 1.18
N ASP A 329 19.27 -10.34 0.88
CA ASP A 329 20.69 -10.63 1.03
C ASP A 329 21.54 -9.74 0.13
N GLU A 330 21.14 -9.55 -1.13
CA GLU A 330 21.88 -8.72 -2.08
C GLU A 330 21.82 -7.24 -1.71
N TRP A 331 20.66 -6.72 -1.31
CA TRP A 331 20.56 -5.34 -0.83
C TRP A 331 21.45 -5.12 0.41
N TYR A 332 21.41 -6.05 1.37
CA TYR A 332 22.25 -5.99 2.56
C TYR A 332 23.74 -6.06 2.21
N ARG A 333 24.13 -6.92 1.28
CA ARG A 333 25.52 -7.02 0.78
C ARG A 333 26.00 -5.71 0.16
N LEU A 334 25.16 -5.04 -0.63
CA LEU A 334 25.50 -3.80 -1.34
C LEU A 334 25.54 -2.58 -0.41
N THR A 335 24.68 -2.53 0.59
CA THR A 335 24.43 -1.30 1.36
C THR A 335 24.74 -1.41 2.86
N GLY A 336 24.81 -2.61 3.40
CA GLY A 336 24.84 -2.86 4.85
C GLY A 336 23.50 -2.57 5.57
N ILE A 337 22.44 -2.21 4.83
CA ILE A 337 21.14 -1.84 5.40
C ILE A 337 20.15 -3.02 5.26
N ARG A 338 19.55 -3.41 6.38
CA ARG A 338 18.53 -4.48 6.39
C ARG A 338 17.19 -3.99 5.86
N LEU A 339 16.45 -4.87 5.18
CA LEU A 339 15.08 -4.62 4.76
C LEU A 339 14.12 -5.10 5.86
N MET A 340 13.36 -4.17 6.43
CA MET A 340 12.40 -4.45 7.49
C MET A 340 11.03 -4.69 6.86
N GLU A 341 10.65 -5.97 6.73
CA GLU A 341 9.41 -6.35 6.07
C GLU A 341 8.19 -6.05 6.92
N GLY A 342 7.07 -5.72 6.28
CA GLY A 342 5.78 -5.48 6.93
C GLY A 342 4.62 -5.99 6.10
N TYR A 343 3.61 -6.52 6.78
CA TYR A 343 2.39 -7.06 6.20
C TYR A 343 1.16 -6.34 6.75
N GLY A 344 0.21 -6.19 5.87
CA GLY A 344 -1.14 -5.74 6.11
C GLY A 344 -1.88 -5.62 4.78
N GLN A 345 -3.11 -5.22 4.86
CA GLN A 345 -4.03 -5.14 3.70
C GLN A 345 -4.54 -3.71 3.55
N THR A 346 -5.35 -3.46 2.52
CA THR A 346 -6.08 -2.19 2.42
C THR A 346 -7.07 -2.04 3.58
N GLU A 347 -7.58 -3.15 4.07
CA GLU A 347 -8.50 -3.27 5.20
C GLU A 347 -7.83 -3.00 6.56
N THR A 348 -6.50 -3.03 6.65
CA THR A 348 -5.75 -2.86 7.90
C THR A 348 -4.69 -1.76 7.79
N THR A 349 -4.09 -1.38 8.92
CA THR A 349 -2.75 -0.81 8.96
C THR A 349 -1.74 -1.95 9.13
N LEU A 350 -0.47 -1.65 9.48
CA LEU A 350 0.53 -2.68 9.74
C LEU A 350 0.06 -3.65 10.83
N SER A 351 -0.11 -4.92 10.49
CA SER A 351 -0.53 -5.97 11.44
C SER A 351 0.62 -6.88 11.87
N ILE A 352 1.54 -7.14 10.96
CA ILE A 352 2.76 -7.91 11.19
C ILE A 352 3.92 -7.09 10.63
N GLY A 353 5.05 -7.05 11.30
CA GLY A 353 6.21 -6.31 10.80
C GLY A 353 7.50 -6.62 11.54
N THR A 354 8.62 -6.31 10.91
CA THR A 354 9.93 -6.36 11.55
C THR A 354 10.22 -5.00 12.17
N TYR A 355 10.19 -4.93 13.50
CA TYR A 355 10.39 -3.70 14.26
C TYR A 355 11.89 -3.46 14.57
N PRO A 356 12.30 -2.25 14.98
CA PRO A 356 13.72 -1.93 15.23
C PRO A 356 14.41 -2.86 16.24
N TRP A 357 13.67 -3.41 17.18
CA TRP A 357 14.17 -4.36 18.21
C TRP A 357 14.28 -5.80 17.70
N CYS A 358 13.76 -6.09 16.50
CA CYS A 358 13.72 -7.43 15.95
C CYS A 358 14.84 -7.63 14.92
N THR A 359 15.43 -8.82 14.91
CA THR A 359 16.35 -9.22 13.85
C THR A 359 15.53 -9.75 12.67
N PRO A 360 15.59 -9.14 11.47
CA PRO A 360 14.80 -9.64 10.34
C PRO A 360 15.25 -11.05 9.94
N LYS A 361 14.28 -11.90 9.63
CA LYS A 361 14.49 -13.22 9.01
C LYS A 361 14.10 -13.09 7.54
N PRO A 362 15.03 -13.22 6.57
CA PRO A 362 14.74 -13.06 5.14
C PRO A 362 13.60 -13.96 4.67
N GLY A 363 12.57 -13.37 4.05
CA GLY A 363 11.35 -14.07 3.61
C GLY A 363 10.24 -14.15 4.64
N SER A 364 10.48 -13.70 5.88
CA SER A 364 9.44 -13.58 6.91
C SER A 364 8.83 -12.18 6.89
N MET A 365 7.51 -12.09 7.08
CA MET A 365 6.79 -10.83 7.25
C MET A 365 7.11 -10.10 8.57
N GLY A 366 7.84 -10.74 9.50
CA GLY A 366 8.13 -10.24 10.85
C GLY A 366 7.23 -10.85 11.92
N VAL A 367 7.06 -10.10 13.01
CA VAL A 367 6.27 -10.48 14.19
C VAL A 367 5.00 -9.65 14.29
N ARG A 368 4.01 -10.09 15.08
CA ARG A 368 2.78 -9.31 15.29
C ARG A 368 3.07 -7.96 15.96
N GLY A 369 2.28 -6.95 15.64
CA GLY A 369 2.31 -5.68 16.35
C GLY A 369 1.35 -5.67 17.55
N PRO A 370 1.50 -4.72 18.50
CA PRO A 370 0.63 -4.62 19.68
C PRO A 370 -0.79 -4.15 19.34
N GLN A 371 -1.00 -3.55 18.17
CA GLN A 371 -2.29 -2.97 17.77
C GLN A 371 -3.32 -4.02 17.37
N TYR A 372 -2.86 -5.19 16.90
CA TYR A 372 -3.71 -6.28 16.44
C TYR A 372 -3.36 -7.57 17.18
N HIS A 373 -4.38 -8.25 17.70
CA HIS A 373 -4.23 -9.63 18.15
C HIS A 373 -4.34 -10.54 16.93
N VAL A 374 -3.17 -10.89 16.34
CA VAL A 374 -3.05 -11.72 15.14
C VAL A 374 -2.79 -13.16 15.53
N GLU A 375 -3.55 -14.10 14.94
CA GLU A 375 -3.38 -15.54 15.12
C GLU A 375 -3.44 -16.27 13.76
N ILE A 376 -3.13 -17.56 13.79
CA ILE A 376 -3.29 -18.49 12.67
C ILE A 376 -4.43 -19.45 13.01
N MET A 377 -5.36 -19.67 12.05
CA MET A 377 -6.58 -20.45 12.26
C MET A 377 -6.78 -21.47 11.14
N ASP A 378 -7.24 -22.67 11.50
CA ASP A 378 -7.62 -23.70 10.52
C ASP A 378 -9.04 -23.48 9.97
N ASN A 379 -9.45 -24.32 9.02
CA ASN A 379 -10.77 -24.24 8.39
C ASN A 379 -11.94 -24.62 9.35
N GLU A 380 -11.65 -25.27 10.47
CA GLU A 380 -12.60 -25.63 11.52
C GLU A 380 -12.74 -24.53 12.59
N GLY A 381 -11.99 -23.41 12.44
CA GLY A 381 -12.04 -22.29 13.38
C GLY A 381 -11.18 -22.48 14.63
N ARG A 382 -10.25 -23.43 14.63
CA ARG A 382 -9.32 -23.66 15.75
C ARG A 382 -8.04 -22.87 15.54
N LEU A 383 -7.56 -22.23 16.59
CA LEU A 383 -6.26 -21.57 16.58
C LEU A 383 -5.13 -22.59 16.49
N LEU A 384 -4.16 -22.34 15.62
CA LEU A 384 -3.05 -23.23 15.35
C LEU A 384 -1.79 -22.84 16.13
N GLY A 385 -0.99 -23.83 16.44
CA GLY A 385 0.31 -23.66 17.08
C GLY A 385 1.42 -23.30 16.10
N THR A 386 2.66 -23.48 16.57
CA THR A 386 3.89 -23.23 15.84
C THR A 386 4.03 -24.17 14.64
N ASP A 387 4.56 -23.66 13.53
CA ASP A 387 4.86 -24.39 12.31
C ASP A 387 3.65 -25.07 11.63
N GLN A 388 2.43 -24.58 11.94
CA GLN A 388 1.19 -25.05 11.32
C GLN A 388 0.61 -23.99 10.40
N GLU A 389 0.28 -24.37 9.18
CA GLU A 389 -0.29 -23.49 8.16
C GLU A 389 -1.80 -23.28 8.36
N GLY A 390 -2.24 -22.03 8.34
CA GLY A 390 -3.63 -21.64 8.43
C GLY A 390 -3.84 -20.21 7.98
N GLU A 391 -5.08 -19.75 8.06
CA GLU A 391 -5.45 -18.38 7.72
C GLU A 391 -4.98 -17.41 8.81
N ILE A 392 -4.42 -16.27 8.38
CA ILE A 392 -4.16 -15.14 9.27
C ILE A 392 -5.51 -14.53 9.66
N VAL A 393 -5.77 -14.48 10.96
CA VAL A 393 -6.99 -13.86 11.50
C VAL A 393 -6.65 -12.79 12.53
N ILE A 394 -7.50 -11.77 12.62
CA ILE A 394 -7.36 -10.67 13.58
C ILE A 394 -8.56 -10.67 14.51
N CYS A 395 -8.32 -10.72 15.82
CA CYS A 395 -9.37 -10.73 16.83
C CYS A 395 -10.17 -9.42 16.83
N THR A 396 -11.50 -9.56 16.82
CA THR A 396 -12.46 -8.44 16.86
C THR A 396 -13.49 -8.58 17.98
N ASN A 397 -13.32 -9.58 18.87
CA ASN A 397 -14.29 -9.96 19.91
C ASN A 397 -14.58 -8.84 20.92
N GLU A 398 -13.56 -8.15 21.42
CA GLU A 398 -13.73 -7.15 22.47
C GLU A 398 -14.11 -5.78 21.89
N ARG A 399 -13.40 -5.38 20.85
CA ARG A 399 -13.62 -4.14 20.10
C ARG A 399 -12.97 -4.24 18.71
N LYS A 400 -13.48 -3.47 17.77
CA LYS A 400 -12.79 -3.29 16.49
C LYS A 400 -11.38 -2.72 16.75
N PRO A 401 -10.31 -3.40 16.33
CA PRO A 401 -8.96 -2.87 16.46
C PRO A 401 -8.78 -1.54 15.72
N LEU A 402 -7.94 -0.69 16.28
CA LEU A 402 -7.58 0.59 15.65
C LEU A 402 -6.92 0.34 14.28
N GLY A 403 -7.36 1.06 13.24
CA GLY A 403 -6.82 0.90 11.90
C GLY A 403 -7.42 -0.25 11.08
N LEU A 404 -8.22 -1.13 11.69
CA LEU A 404 -9.03 -2.08 10.92
C LEU A 404 -10.16 -1.31 10.20
N PHE A 405 -10.46 -1.67 8.96
CA PHE A 405 -11.49 -1.04 8.15
C PHE A 405 -12.86 -1.03 8.84
N LYS A 406 -13.69 -0.08 8.46
CA LYS A 406 -15.04 0.04 9.03
C LYS A 406 -15.99 -1.00 8.44
N GLU A 407 -16.01 -1.08 7.13
CA GLU A 407 -16.91 -1.92 6.34
C GLU A 407 -16.49 -1.93 4.86
N TYR A 408 -16.97 -2.87 4.10
CA TYR A 408 -17.09 -2.73 2.65
C TYR A 408 -18.33 -1.89 2.35
N TYR A 409 -18.14 -0.75 1.70
CA TYR A 409 -19.19 0.24 1.49
C TYR A 409 -20.39 -0.33 0.77
N ARG A 410 -21.56 -0.17 1.38
CA ARG A 410 -22.85 -0.67 0.85
C ARG A 410 -22.91 -2.19 0.61
N ASP A 411 -21.99 -2.95 1.18
CA ASP A 411 -21.97 -4.40 1.08
C ASP A 411 -21.86 -5.06 2.47
N THR A 412 -22.99 -5.11 3.15
CA THR A 412 -23.10 -5.71 4.48
C THR A 412 -22.86 -7.22 4.47
N LYS A 413 -23.19 -7.90 3.36
CA LYS A 413 -22.96 -9.35 3.23
C LYS A 413 -21.48 -9.65 3.12
N LEU A 414 -20.77 -8.91 2.28
CA LEU A 414 -19.32 -9.05 2.13
C LEU A 414 -18.60 -8.66 3.44
N THR A 415 -19.06 -7.60 4.11
CA THR A 415 -18.52 -7.20 5.42
C THR A 415 -18.69 -8.31 6.45
N ALA A 416 -19.87 -8.93 6.53
CA ALA A 416 -20.14 -10.04 7.43
C ALA A 416 -19.35 -11.31 7.07
N SER A 417 -19.14 -11.58 5.77
CA SER A 417 -18.35 -12.75 5.33
C SER A 417 -16.86 -12.64 5.63
N ALA A 418 -16.35 -11.43 5.84
CA ALA A 418 -14.97 -11.19 6.25
C ALA A 418 -14.81 -11.05 7.78
N ASN A 419 -15.92 -10.81 8.51
CA ASN A 419 -15.93 -10.62 9.96
C ASN A 419 -16.96 -11.54 10.59
N TYR A 420 -16.53 -12.70 11.07
CA TYR A 420 -17.41 -13.67 11.71
C TYR A 420 -16.72 -14.38 12.88
N ASN A 421 -17.51 -14.92 13.80
CA ASN A 421 -17.04 -15.61 15.01
C ASN A 421 -16.02 -14.81 15.84
N GLY A 422 -16.09 -13.46 15.78
CA GLY A 422 -15.18 -12.59 16.53
C GLY A 422 -13.80 -12.41 15.91
N TRP A 423 -13.65 -12.77 14.63
CA TRP A 423 -12.41 -12.64 13.89
C TRP A 423 -12.64 -11.93 12.55
N TYR A 424 -11.69 -11.09 12.17
CA TYR A 424 -11.54 -10.64 10.80
C TYR A 424 -10.65 -11.66 10.06
N HIS A 425 -11.17 -12.19 8.99
CA HIS A 425 -10.54 -13.19 8.13
C HIS A 425 -9.84 -12.50 6.95
N THR A 426 -8.52 -12.61 6.90
CA THR A 426 -7.72 -11.88 5.89
C THR A 426 -7.75 -12.53 4.52
N GLY A 427 -8.05 -13.83 4.44
CA GLY A 427 -7.91 -14.64 3.23
C GLY A 427 -6.45 -14.93 2.85
N ASP A 428 -5.48 -14.62 3.73
CA ASP A 428 -4.06 -14.90 3.53
C ASP A 428 -3.64 -16.07 4.42
N ILE A 429 -2.92 -17.03 3.87
CA ILE A 429 -2.40 -18.23 4.55
C ILE A 429 -0.96 -17.99 4.96
N ALA A 430 -0.65 -18.33 6.19
CA ALA A 430 0.68 -18.24 6.76
C ALA A 430 0.92 -19.33 7.81
N TYR A 431 2.14 -19.46 8.28
CA TYR A 431 2.45 -20.15 9.54
C TYR A 431 3.29 -19.24 10.43
N ARG A 432 3.36 -19.57 11.72
CA ARG A 432 4.19 -18.85 12.70
C ARG A 432 5.26 -19.79 13.23
N ASP A 433 6.54 -19.37 13.16
CA ASP A 433 7.64 -20.15 13.67
C ASP A 433 7.78 -20.05 15.21
N ARG A 434 8.75 -20.78 15.79
CA ARG A 434 8.99 -20.85 17.26
C ARG A 434 9.42 -19.52 17.87
N ASP A 435 9.99 -18.61 17.05
CA ASP A 435 10.41 -17.28 17.50
C ASP A 435 9.31 -16.23 17.30
N GLY A 436 8.12 -16.66 16.82
CA GLY A 436 6.94 -15.81 16.64
C GLY A 436 6.89 -15.08 15.31
N TYR A 437 7.80 -15.38 14.35
CA TYR A 437 7.80 -14.79 13.02
C TYR A 437 6.76 -15.47 12.14
N PHE A 438 6.07 -14.65 11.34
CA PHE A 438 5.05 -15.10 10.39
C PHE A 438 5.64 -15.25 8.99
N TRP A 439 5.30 -16.35 8.33
CA TRP A 439 5.78 -16.72 7.01
C TRP A 439 4.61 -16.87 6.05
N PHE A 440 4.60 -16.05 5.00
CA PHE A 440 3.52 -16.04 4.01
C PHE A 440 3.58 -17.28 3.12
N VAL A 441 2.43 -17.95 2.94
CA VAL A 441 2.29 -19.14 2.08
C VAL A 441 1.56 -18.78 0.78
N GLY A 442 0.48 -18.02 0.87
CA GLY A 442 -0.33 -17.64 -0.29
C GLY A 442 -1.71 -17.12 0.09
N ARG A 443 -2.53 -16.85 -0.91
CA ARG A 443 -3.94 -16.56 -0.72
C ARG A 443 -4.73 -17.86 -0.53
N THR A 444 -5.80 -17.83 0.24
CA THR A 444 -6.69 -18.99 0.46
C THR A 444 -7.21 -19.59 -0.86
N ASP A 445 -7.48 -18.73 -1.85
CA ASP A 445 -7.97 -19.10 -3.18
C ASP A 445 -6.87 -19.44 -4.19
N ASP A 446 -5.60 -19.18 -3.87
CA ASP A 446 -4.44 -19.47 -4.74
C ASP A 446 -3.63 -20.71 -4.30
N VAL A 447 -3.84 -21.20 -3.06
CA VAL A 447 -3.16 -22.42 -2.56
C VAL A 447 -3.55 -23.64 -3.40
N ILE A 448 -2.55 -24.32 -3.94
CA ILE A 448 -2.71 -25.47 -4.84
C ILE A 448 -2.89 -26.74 -4.02
N LYS A 449 -3.97 -27.48 -4.29
CA LYS A 449 -4.28 -28.75 -3.62
C LYS A 449 -3.90 -29.91 -4.53
N SER A 450 -2.69 -30.46 -4.35
CA SER A 450 -2.13 -31.54 -5.19
C SER A 450 -1.88 -32.80 -4.39
N SER A 451 -2.56 -33.91 -4.71
CA SER A 451 -2.38 -35.22 -4.05
C SER A 451 -2.45 -35.14 -2.51
N GLY A 452 -3.33 -34.28 -1.96
CA GLY A 452 -3.45 -34.08 -0.49
C GLY A 452 -2.47 -33.07 0.10
N TYR A 453 -1.47 -32.62 -0.66
CA TYR A 453 -0.57 -31.52 -0.25
C TYR A 453 -1.20 -30.16 -0.53
N ARG A 454 -0.92 -29.21 0.36
CA ARG A 454 -1.18 -27.78 0.15
C ARG A 454 0.15 -27.15 -0.29
N ILE A 455 0.16 -26.54 -1.47
CA ILE A 455 1.36 -25.93 -2.05
C ILE A 455 1.10 -24.44 -2.18
N GLY A 456 1.88 -23.65 -1.44
CA GLY A 456 1.85 -22.20 -1.55
C GLY A 456 2.53 -21.75 -2.86
N PRO A 457 1.85 -20.96 -3.70
CA PRO A 457 2.45 -20.44 -4.93
C PRO A 457 3.76 -19.70 -4.68
N PHE A 458 3.79 -18.88 -3.64
CA PHE A 458 4.93 -18.01 -3.32
C PHE A 458 6.24 -18.76 -3.10
N GLU A 459 6.21 -19.89 -2.43
CA GLU A 459 7.42 -20.70 -2.19
C GLU A 459 8.04 -21.22 -3.49
N VAL A 460 7.18 -21.65 -4.42
CA VAL A 460 7.63 -22.12 -5.74
C VAL A 460 8.11 -20.95 -6.61
N GLU A 461 7.44 -19.80 -6.54
CA GLU A 461 7.87 -18.58 -7.21
C GLU A 461 9.24 -18.13 -6.70
N ASN A 462 9.47 -18.16 -5.39
CA ASN A 462 10.77 -17.84 -4.81
C ASN A 462 11.89 -18.75 -5.31
N ALA A 463 11.65 -20.04 -5.40
CA ALA A 463 12.63 -20.96 -5.97
C ALA A 463 12.91 -20.64 -7.44
N LEU A 464 11.86 -20.45 -8.24
CA LEU A 464 11.98 -20.14 -9.67
C LEU A 464 12.72 -18.82 -9.93
N MET A 465 12.46 -17.80 -9.12
CA MET A 465 13.12 -16.49 -9.27
C MET A 465 14.63 -16.50 -9.01
N GLN A 466 15.17 -17.57 -8.43
CA GLN A 466 16.62 -17.77 -8.26
C GLN A 466 17.24 -18.44 -9.49
N HIS A 467 16.45 -18.99 -10.39
CA HIS A 467 16.95 -19.59 -11.61
C HIS A 467 17.34 -18.51 -12.64
N PRO A 468 18.55 -18.57 -13.26
CA PRO A 468 19.06 -17.50 -14.13
C PRO A 468 18.20 -17.23 -15.37
N SER A 469 17.40 -18.20 -15.81
CA SER A 469 16.50 -18.03 -16.95
C SER A 469 15.21 -17.26 -16.63
N VAL A 470 14.87 -17.07 -15.35
CA VAL A 470 13.57 -16.53 -14.94
C VAL A 470 13.68 -15.04 -14.65
N LEU A 471 12.99 -14.24 -15.46
CA LEU A 471 12.83 -12.80 -15.22
C LEU A 471 11.66 -12.52 -14.27
N GLU A 472 10.51 -13.14 -14.54
CA GLU A 472 9.29 -13.10 -13.73
C GLU A 472 8.57 -14.44 -13.84
N CYS A 473 7.84 -14.82 -12.81
CA CYS A 473 7.00 -16.03 -12.87
C CYS A 473 5.73 -15.87 -12.05
N ALA A 474 4.74 -16.68 -12.39
CA ALA A 474 3.52 -16.87 -11.62
C ALA A 474 3.23 -18.38 -11.50
N ILE A 475 2.85 -18.77 -10.30
CA ILE A 475 2.48 -20.16 -10.00
C ILE A 475 0.99 -20.26 -9.79
N THR A 476 0.35 -21.19 -10.50
CA THR A 476 -1.09 -21.48 -10.37
C THR A 476 -1.34 -22.99 -10.33
N GLY A 477 -2.48 -23.39 -9.78
CA GLY A 477 -2.96 -24.75 -9.85
C GLY A 477 -3.74 -24.99 -11.14
N VAL A 478 -3.44 -26.06 -11.86
CA VAL A 478 -4.25 -26.53 -13.01
C VAL A 478 -4.92 -27.87 -12.66
N PRO A 479 -6.16 -28.13 -13.13
CA PRO A 479 -6.84 -29.40 -12.88
C PRO A 479 -6.02 -30.60 -13.37
N ASP A 480 -6.04 -31.69 -12.59
CA ASP A 480 -5.43 -32.97 -12.91
C ASP A 480 -6.35 -34.09 -12.42
N GLU A 481 -6.64 -35.07 -13.28
CA GLU A 481 -7.62 -36.13 -13.00
C GLU A 481 -7.20 -37.02 -11.81
N ILE A 482 -5.90 -37.20 -11.57
CA ILE A 482 -5.38 -38.08 -10.53
C ILE A 482 -5.06 -37.32 -9.25
N ARG A 483 -4.56 -36.08 -9.37
CA ARG A 483 -4.02 -35.31 -8.26
C ARG A 483 -4.94 -34.19 -7.77
N GLY A 484 -6.09 -34.00 -8.42
CA GLY A 484 -6.98 -32.86 -8.22
C GLY A 484 -6.43 -31.61 -8.91
N GLN A 485 -5.23 -31.17 -8.53
CA GLN A 485 -4.49 -30.09 -9.20
C GLN A 485 -3.01 -30.47 -9.32
N VAL A 486 -2.32 -29.86 -10.29
CA VAL A 486 -0.85 -29.84 -10.40
C VAL A 486 -0.35 -28.41 -10.51
N VAL A 487 0.89 -28.20 -10.11
CA VAL A 487 1.57 -26.92 -10.19
C VAL A 487 1.86 -26.55 -11.64
N LYS A 488 1.42 -25.38 -12.07
CA LYS A 488 1.78 -24.74 -13.35
C LYS A 488 2.62 -23.51 -13.07
N ALA A 489 3.75 -23.39 -13.77
CA ALA A 489 4.57 -22.19 -13.82
C ALA A 489 4.37 -21.46 -15.14
N THR A 490 3.94 -20.21 -15.09
CA THR A 490 3.93 -19.29 -16.22
C THR A 490 5.11 -18.34 -16.06
N ILE A 491 6.06 -18.37 -17.00
CA ILE A 491 7.39 -17.78 -16.84
C ILE A 491 7.69 -16.79 -17.96
N VAL A 492 8.19 -15.62 -17.61
CA VAL A 492 8.85 -14.67 -18.52
C VAL A 492 10.35 -14.93 -18.45
N LEU A 493 10.96 -15.25 -19.58
CA LEU A 493 12.39 -15.55 -19.66
C LEU A 493 13.24 -14.28 -19.70
N THR A 494 14.46 -14.38 -19.13
CA THR A 494 15.52 -13.41 -19.38
C THR A 494 15.95 -13.45 -20.85
N GLU A 495 16.47 -12.35 -21.39
CA GLU A 495 16.82 -12.22 -22.82
C GLU A 495 17.79 -13.31 -23.29
N GLU A 496 18.76 -13.68 -22.46
CA GLU A 496 19.79 -14.69 -22.75
C GLU A 496 19.21 -16.09 -23.00
N TYR A 497 18.06 -16.39 -22.40
CA TYR A 497 17.45 -17.72 -22.44
C TYR A 497 16.31 -17.85 -23.44
N ARG A 498 15.88 -16.78 -24.09
CA ARG A 498 14.78 -16.80 -25.08
C ARG A 498 15.07 -17.65 -26.32
N SER A 499 16.35 -17.81 -26.66
CA SER A 499 16.78 -18.62 -27.82
C SER A 499 17.06 -20.08 -27.50
N LYS A 500 16.99 -20.51 -26.23
CA LYS A 500 17.22 -21.93 -25.85
C LYS A 500 16.05 -22.82 -26.24
N ASP A 501 16.32 -24.12 -26.43
CA ASP A 501 15.26 -25.12 -26.66
C ASP A 501 14.29 -25.12 -25.48
N PRO A 502 13.00 -24.82 -25.70
CA PRO A 502 12.02 -24.78 -24.62
C PRO A 502 11.87 -26.11 -23.89
N LYS A 503 12.03 -27.25 -24.56
CA LYS A 503 11.89 -28.58 -23.94
C LYS A 503 13.04 -28.90 -22.99
N GLU A 504 14.25 -28.49 -23.34
CA GLU A 504 15.42 -28.67 -22.47
C GLU A 504 15.33 -27.74 -21.27
N LEU A 505 14.97 -26.47 -21.50
CA LEU A 505 14.83 -25.48 -20.44
C LEU A 505 13.72 -25.84 -19.43
N ILE A 506 12.59 -26.41 -19.89
CA ILE A 506 11.55 -26.91 -19.00
C ILE A 506 12.09 -28.00 -18.05
N LYS A 507 12.86 -28.95 -18.58
CA LYS A 507 13.46 -30.02 -17.76
C LYS A 507 14.45 -29.45 -16.74
N GLU A 508 15.28 -28.49 -17.16
CA GLU A 508 16.24 -27.79 -16.30
C GLU A 508 15.53 -27.10 -15.14
N ILE A 509 14.49 -26.29 -15.44
CA ILE A 509 13.67 -25.59 -14.45
C ILE A 509 12.97 -26.57 -13.49
N GLN A 510 12.38 -27.64 -14.02
CA GLN A 510 11.72 -28.65 -13.20
C GLN A 510 12.69 -29.39 -12.27
N ALA A 511 13.89 -29.70 -12.75
CA ALA A 511 14.95 -30.32 -11.93
C ALA A 511 15.39 -29.34 -10.83
N TYR A 512 15.65 -28.09 -11.19
CA TYR A 512 16.05 -27.07 -10.25
C TYR A 512 15.05 -26.88 -9.09
N VAL A 513 13.75 -26.77 -9.39
CA VAL A 513 12.72 -26.64 -8.34
C VAL A 513 12.62 -27.89 -7.48
N LYS A 514 12.83 -29.10 -8.04
CA LYS A 514 12.86 -30.34 -7.24
C LYS A 514 14.04 -30.39 -6.27
N GLU A 515 15.17 -29.80 -6.62
CA GLU A 515 16.37 -29.78 -5.79
C GLU A 515 16.31 -28.67 -4.71
N THR A 516 15.69 -27.54 -5.04
CA THR A 516 15.63 -26.37 -4.16
C THR A 516 14.41 -26.35 -3.23
N THR A 517 13.37 -27.15 -3.55
CA THR A 517 12.14 -27.28 -2.74
C THR A 517 11.81 -28.76 -2.50
N ALA A 518 10.67 -29.02 -1.83
CA ALA A 518 10.19 -30.41 -1.71
C ALA A 518 9.76 -30.95 -3.08
N PRO A 519 10.11 -32.21 -3.42
CA PRO A 519 9.89 -32.79 -4.75
C PRO A 519 8.45 -32.74 -5.27
N TYR A 520 7.43 -32.70 -4.40
CA TYR A 520 6.03 -32.60 -4.81
C TYR A 520 5.62 -31.20 -5.28
N LYS A 521 6.45 -30.17 -5.04
CA LYS A 521 6.17 -28.75 -5.35
C LYS A 521 6.59 -28.34 -6.76
N TYR A 522 7.40 -29.16 -7.49
CA TYR A 522 7.88 -28.77 -8.80
C TYR A 522 6.74 -28.55 -9.81
N PRO A 523 6.85 -27.57 -10.71
CA PRO A 523 5.84 -27.33 -11.72
C PRO A 523 5.82 -28.48 -12.75
N ARG A 524 4.66 -29.16 -12.85
CA ARG A 524 4.44 -30.20 -13.86
C ARG A 524 4.13 -29.62 -15.22
N VAL A 525 3.53 -28.43 -15.22
CA VAL A 525 3.23 -27.66 -16.43
C VAL A 525 4.08 -26.41 -16.38
N VAL A 526 4.79 -26.12 -17.46
CA VAL A 526 5.58 -24.88 -17.62
C VAL A 526 5.20 -24.24 -18.95
N GLU A 527 4.86 -22.96 -18.89
CA GLU A 527 4.50 -22.13 -20.02
C GLU A 527 5.40 -20.90 -20.06
N PHE A 528 6.00 -20.61 -21.22
CA PHE A 528 6.75 -19.38 -21.43
C PHE A 528 5.87 -18.35 -22.11
N VAL A 529 5.90 -17.12 -21.60
CA VAL A 529 5.12 -15.98 -22.09
C VAL A 529 6.00 -14.74 -22.21
N ASP A 530 5.59 -13.79 -23.04
CA ASP A 530 6.30 -12.51 -23.20
C ASP A 530 6.09 -11.60 -21.99
N GLU A 531 4.89 -11.64 -21.40
CA GLU A 531 4.53 -10.83 -20.22
C GLU A 531 3.47 -11.54 -19.36
N LEU A 532 3.48 -11.26 -18.06
CA LEU A 532 2.44 -11.69 -17.12
C LEU A 532 1.33 -10.64 -17.01
N PRO A 533 0.05 -11.04 -16.90
CA PRO A 533 -1.03 -10.11 -16.62
C PRO A 533 -0.84 -9.49 -15.24
N LYS A 534 -0.89 -8.16 -15.19
CA LYS A 534 -0.68 -7.40 -13.95
C LYS A 534 -1.88 -6.52 -13.63
N THR A 535 -2.11 -6.31 -12.35
CA THR A 535 -3.02 -5.26 -11.89
C THR A 535 -2.47 -3.90 -12.27
N ILE A 536 -3.30 -2.88 -12.19
CA ILE A 536 -2.88 -1.49 -12.36
C ILE A 536 -1.76 -1.10 -11.36
N SER A 537 -1.67 -1.79 -10.22
CA SER A 537 -0.59 -1.60 -9.22
C SER A 537 0.69 -2.38 -9.50
N GLY A 538 0.74 -3.14 -10.60
CA GLY A 538 1.91 -3.97 -10.97
C GLY A 538 1.93 -5.38 -10.36
N LYS A 539 0.94 -5.74 -9.53
CA LYS A 539 0.84 -7.10 -8.97
C LYS A 539 0.36 -8.08 -10.02
N ILE A 540 0.94 -9.28 -10.03
CA ILE A 540 0.54 -10.38 -10.93
C ILE A 540 -0.90 -10.81 -10.62
N LYS A 541 -1.71 -10.95 -11.67
CA LYS A 541 -3.11 -11.39 -11.56
C LYS A 541 -3.19 -12.92 -11.68
N HIS A 542 -2.90 -13.64 -10.60
CA HIS A 542 -2.98 -15.11 -10.57
C HIS A 542 -4.34 -15.66 -11.03
N PHE A 543 -5.43 -14.98 -10.63
CA PHE A 543 -6.78 -15.35 -11.07
C PHE A 543 -6.95 -15.30 -12.60
N GLU A 544 -6.41 -14.29 -13.27
CA GLU A 544 -6.48 -14.16 -14.73
C GLU A 544 -5.65 -15.24 -15.43
N ILE A 545 -4.46 -15.57 -14.88
CA ILE A 545 -3.62 -16.65 -15.39
C ILE A 545 -4.32 -18.01 -15.23
N ARG A 546 -4.95 -18.23 -14.07
CA ARG A 546 -5.70 -19.47 -13.78
C ARG A 546 -6.91 -19.65 -14.70
N ASN A 547 -7.58 -18.59 -15.09
CA ASN A 547 -8.78 -18.65 -15.94
C ASN A 547 -8.49 -18.65 -17.45
N ARG A 548 -7.26 -18.44 -17.88
CA ARG A 548 -6.82 -18.58 -19.28
C ARG A 548 -6.57 -20.04 -19.71
N GLN A 549 -6.91 -21.00 -18.85
CA GLN A 549 -6.65 -22.44 -19.05
C GLN A 549 -7.82 -23.16 -19.70
#